data_b15fa41e869c3aa118095589fd0c4c5f
#
_entry.id   b15fa41e869c3aa118095589fd0c4c5f
#
_cell.length_a   1.000
_cell.length_b   1.000
_cell.length_c   1.000
_cell.angle_alpha   90.00
_cell.angle_beta   90.00
_cell.angle_gamma   90.00
#
_symmetry.space_group_name_H-M   'P 1'
#
loop_
_entity.id
_entity.type
_entity.pdbx_description
1 polymer ?
#
loop_
_entity_poly.entity_id
_entity_poly.type
_entity_poly.pdbx_seq_one_letter_code
_entity_poly.pdbx_strand_id
1 'polypeptide(L)'
;MNGKLQVHGHCNGLKTTLLFALMWGVIMLIWWATGASQSTLGYYILIGLGSTFVSYWFSDKLAIASMHAQEVSEQEAPVLYKIVRELSAKAGKPMPRIYIAPTMSPNVFATGRNERHAAVCCTQGILQMLNEREIRGVLGHELMHVYNHDIL
;
A
#
# COMPACT_ATOMS: atom_id res chain seq x y z
N MET A 1 14.26 27.60 18.06
CA MET A 1 13.42 27.86 16.87
C MET A 1 12.82 26.53 16.43
N ASN A 2 11.58 26.28 16.84
CA ASN A 2 10.88 25.01 16.54
C ASN A 2 10.11 25.15 15.21
N GLY A 3 10.74 24.80 14.12
CA GLY A 3 10.07 24.66 12.83
C GLY A 3 9.25 23.36 12.81
N LYS A 4 7.97 23.42 13.12
CA LYS A 4 7.02 22.32 12.84
C LYS A 4 6.88 22.25 11.33
N LEU A 5 7.43 21.21 10.72
CA LEU A 5 7.11 20.82 9.35
C LEU A 5 5.63 20.41 9.34
N GLN A 6 4.76 21.29 8.86
CA GLN A 6 3.37 20.94 8.58
C GLN A 6 3.34 20.12 7.28
N VAL A 7 3.21 18.81 7.43
CA VAL A 7 2.93 17.93 6.31
C VAL A 7 1.47 18.15 5.88
N HIS A 8 1.29 18.62 4.65
CA HIS A 8 -0.03 18.88 4.06
C HIS A 8 -0.75 17.57 3.72
N GLY A 9 -1.32 16.91 4.73
CA GLY A 9 -2.14 15.70 4.55
C GLY A 9 -3.60 15.95 4.13
N HIS A 10 -4.02 17.20 3.88
CA HIS A 10 -5.43 17.56 3.71
C HIS A 10 -6.09 17.16 2.38
N CYS A 11 -5.32 16.74 1.36
CA CYS A 11 -5.90 16.41 0.05
C CYS A 11 -6.17 14.92 -0.18
N ASN A 12 -5.62 14.02 0.63
CA ASN A 12 -5.78 12.58 0.39
C ASN A 12 -7.21 12.09 0.71
N GLY A 13 -7.79 12.53 1.81
CA GLY A 13 -9.17 12.19 2.16
C GLY A 13 -10.17 12.65 1.09
N LEU A 14 -9.99 13.87 0.56
CA LEU A 14 -10.86 14.39 -0.51
C LEU A 14 -10.72 13.56 -1.80
N LYS A 15 -9.50 13.21 -2.21
CA LYS A 15 -9.24 12.38 -3.40
C LYS A 15 -9.85 11.00 -3.25
N THR A 16 -9.69 10.38 -2.09
CA THR A 16 -10.27 9.07 -1.78
C THR A 16 -11.80 9.13 -1.80
N THR A 17 -12.40 10.15 -1.19
CA THR A 17 -13.85 10.35 -1.22
C THR A 17 -14.37 10.55 -2.65
N LEU A 18 -13.69 11.34 -3.46
CA LEU A 18 -14.04 11.55 -4.87
C LEU A 18 -13.92 10.25 -5.68
N LEU A 19 -12.89 9.45 -5.44
CA LEU A 19 -12.72 8.16 -6.10
C LEU A 19 -13.87 7.20 -5.77
N PHE A 20 -14.24 7.09 -4.48
CA PHE A 20 -15.39 6.28 -4.07
C PHE A 20 -16.69 6.82 -4.65
N ALA A 21 -16.91 8.13 -4.65
CA ALA A 21 -18.08 8.75 -5.25
C ALA A 21 -18.17 8.47 -6.76
N LEU A 22 -17.06 8.54 -7.48
CA LEU A 22 -16.97 8.20 -8.89
C LEU A 22 -17.33 6.72 -9.12
N MET A 23 -16.74 5.81 -8.34
CA MET A 23 -17.01 4.38 -8.43
C MET A 23 -18.50 4.07 -8.23
N TRP A 24 -19.09 4.62 -7.18
CA TRP A 24 -20.52 4.46 -6.91
C TRP A 24 -21.39 5.12 -7.98
N GLY A 25 -20.97 6.27 -8.52
CA GLY A 25 -21.62 6.93 -9.64
C GLY A 25 -21.67 6.05 -10.90
N VAL A 26 -20.57 5.36 -11.22
CA VAL A 26 -20.51 4.41 -12.35
C VAL A 26 -21.45 3.22 -12.12
N ILE A 27 -21.49 2.66 -10.91
CA ILE A 27 -22.39 1.54 -10.59
C ILE A 27 -23.85 1.96 -10.75
N MET A 28 -24.22 3.16 -10.27
CA MET A 28 -25.57 3.69 -10.40
C MET A 28 -25.92 4.02 -11.85
N LEU A 29 -24.96 4.51 -12.64
CA LEU A 29 -25.16 4.77 -14.05
C LEU A 29 -25.45 3.47 -14.82
N ILE A 30 -24.73 2.40 -14.53
CA ILE A 30 -24.94 1.07 -15.13
C ILE A 30 -26.34 0.55 -14.75
N TRP A 31 -26.73 0.66 -13.46
CA TRP A 31 -28.07 0.29 -13.02
C TRP A 31 -29.14 1.05 -13.78
N TRP A 32 -28.98 2.36 -13.95
CA TRP A 32 -29.92 3.20 -14.71
C TRP A 32 -29.98 2.78 -16.18
N ALA A 33 -28.83 2.55 -16.82
CA ALA A 33 -28.74 2.13 -18.22
C ALA A 33 -29.34 0.73 -18.47
N THR A 34 -29.39 -0.12 -17.46
CA THR A 34 -30.01 -1.46 -17.53
C THR A 34 -31.51 -1.49 -17.22
N GLY A 35 -32.13 -0.32 -17.13
CA GLY A 35 -33.59 -0.19 -16.98
C GLY A 35 -34.06 0.19 -15.58
N ALA A 36 -33.17 0.55 -14.65
CA ALA A 36 -33.48 1.12 -13.32
C ALA A 36 -34.54 0.37 -12.52
N SER A 37 -34.60 -0.95 -12.63
CA SER A 37 -35.60 -1.75 -11.92
C SER A 37 -35.32 -1.82 -10.42
N GLN A 38 -36.31 -1.61 -9.59
CA GLN A 38 -36.20 -1.73 -8.13
C GLN A 38 -35.81 -3.17 -7.71
N SER A 39 -36.19 -4.18 -8.44
CA SER A 39 -35.84 -5.57 -8.18
C SER A 39 -34.34 -5.85 -8.37
N THR A 40 -33.64 -5.08 -9.22
CA THR A 40 -32.22 -5.21 -9.49
C THR A 40 -31.34 -4.30 -8.64
N LEU A 41 -31.88 -3.25 -8.04
CA LEU A 41 -31.11 -2.29 -7.23
C LEU A 41 -30.32 -2.97 -6.12
N GLY A 42 -30.91 -3.95 -5.43
CA GLY A 42 -30.25 -4.71 -4.37
C GLY A 42 -28.98 -5.44 -4.85
N TYR A 43 -28.97 -5.98 -6.07
CA TYR A 43 -27.80 -6.64 -6.64
C TYR A 43 -26.67 -5.65 -6.90
N TYR A 44 -26.96 -4.46 -7.42
CA TYR A 44 -25.94 -3.43 -7.67
C TYR A 44 -25.35 -2.89 -6.38
N ILE A 45 -26.15 -2.72 -5.33
CA ILE A 45 -25.68 -2.35 -4.00
C ILE A 45 -24.74 -3.44 -3.43
N LEU A 46 -25.14 -4.71 -3.52
CA LEU A 46 -24.31 -5.83 -3.07
C LEU A 46 -22.97 -5.93 -3.83
N ILE A 47 -23.01 -5.71 -5.15
CA ILE A 47 -21.78 -5.67 -5.98
C ILE A 47 -20.88 -4.51 -5.53
N GLY A 48 -21.43 -3.32 -5.30
CA GLY A 48 -20.68 -2.15 -4.84
C GLY A 48 -20.04 -2.38 -3.46
N LEU A 49 -20.80 -2.90 -2.51
CA LEU A 49 -20.30 -3.23 -1.18
C LEU A 49 -19.26 -4.35 -1.23
N GLY A 50 -19.53 -5.41 -2.00
CA GLY A 50 -18.61 -6.54 -2.17
C GLY A 50 -17.29 -6.11 -2.81
N SER A 51 -17.33 -5.29 -3.86
CA SER A 51 -16.13 -4.77 -4.52
C SER A 51 -15.31 -3.87 -3.59
N THR A 52 -15.97 -3.02 -2.81
CA THR A 52 -15.31 -2.18 -1.80
C THR A 52 -14.63 -3.03 -0.72
N PHE A 53 -15.34 -4.05 -0.22
CA PHE A 53 -14.79 -4.98 0.77
C PHE A 53 -13.58 -5.76 0.23
N VAL A 54 -13.69 -6.31 -0.98
CA VAL A 54 -12.60 -7.05 -1.62
C VAL A 54 -11.40 -6.14 -1.86
N SER A 55 -11.61 -4.93 -2.38
CA SER A 55 -10.56 -3.96 -2.63
C SER A 55 -9.82 -3.58 -1.33
N TYR A 56 -10.55 -3.34 -0.24
CA TYR A 56 -9.94 -3.06 1.05
C TYR A 56 -9.14 -4.25 1.60
N TRP A 57 -9.71 -5.47 1.49
CA TRP A 57 -9.10 -6.66 2.09
C TRP A 57 -7.88 -7.19 1.33
N PHE A 58 -7.81 -6.92 0.02
CA PHE A 58 -6.77 -7.43 -0.87
C PHE A 58 -5.88 -6.34 -1.46
N SER A 59 -6.01 -5.07 -1.03
CA SER A 59 -5.26 -3.94 -1.57
C SER A 59 -3.73 -4.14 -1.49
N ASP A 60 -3.23 -4.67 -0.37
CA ASP A 60 -1.83 -4.99 -0.16
C ASP A 60 -1.32 -6.06 -1.15
N LYS A 61 -2.09 -7.13 -1.33
CA LYS A 61 -1.74 -8.20 -2.27
C LYS A 61 -1.81 -7.74 -3.71
N LEU A 62 -2.80 -6.91 -4.05
CA LEU A 62 -2.93 -6.34 -5.40
C LEU A 62 -1.78 -5.40 -5.74
N ALA A 63 -1.34 -4.56 -4.79
CA ALA A 63 -0.19 -3.70 -4.98
C ALA A 63 1.10 -4.50 -5.25
N ILE A 64 1.36 -5.53 -4.44
CA ILE A 64 2.52 -6.41 -4.60
C ILE A 64 2.44 -7.19 -5.92
N ALA A 65 1.26 -7.75 -6.25
CA ALA A 65 1.05 -8.52 -7.47
C ALA A 65 1.17 -7.66 -8.74
N SER A 66 0.71 -6.40 -8.71
CA SER A 66 0.84 -5.47 -9.85
C SER A 66 2.29 -5.18 -10.22
N MET A 67 3.20 -5.26 -9.25
CA MET A 67 4.64 -5.10 -9.45
C MET A 67 5.35 -6.42 -9.77
N HIS A 68 4.64 -7.54 -9.88
CA HIS A 68 5.20 -8.89 -10.03
C HIS A 68 6.26 -9.21 -8.95
N ALA A 69 6.10 -8.59 -7.77
CA ALA A 69 7.05 -8.72 -6.69
C ALA A 69 6.97 -10.10 -6.04
N GLN A 70 8.13 -10.67 -5.74
CA GLN A 70 8.26 -11.97 -5.10
C GLN A 70 8.75 -11.79 -3.67
N GLU A 71 8.18 -12.58 -2.76
CA GLU A 71 8.67 -12.64 -1.39
C GLU A 71 10.05 -13.26 -1.37
N VAL A 72 10.98 -12.62 -0.70
CA VAL A 72 12.36 -13.08 -0.59
C VAL A 72 12.64 -13.57 0.82
N SER A 73 13.53 -14.54 0.93
CA SER A 73 14.03 -15.06 2.20
C SER A 73 15.26 -14.28 2.69
N GLU A 74 15.61 -14.47 3.95
CA GLU A 74 16.84 -13.89 4.52
C GLU A 74 18.12 -14.36 3.80
N GLN A 75 18.10 -15.57 3.25
CA GLN A 75 19.22 -16.11 2.49
C GLN A 75 19.42 -15.42 1.14
N GLU A 76 18.31 -14.98 0.52
CA GLU A 76 18.31 -14.30 -0.79
C GLU A 76 18.64 -12.81 -0.69
N ALA A 77 18.25 -12.17 0.42
CA ALA A 77 18.45 -10.73 0.64
C ALA A 77 18.94 -10.40 2.06
N PRO A 78 20.11 -10.90 2.48
CA PRO A 78 20.57 -10.80 3.87
C PRO A 78 20.76 -9.35 4.35
N VAL A 79 21.25 -8.46 3.49
CA VAL A 79 21.44 -7.04 3.82
C VAL A 79 20.10 -6.35 4.06
N LEU A 80 19.13 -6.61 3.20
CA LEU A 80 17.78 -6.02 3.30
C LEU A 80 17.08 -6.51 4.57
N TYR A 81 17.17 -7.81 4.87
CA TYR A 81 16.63 -8.39 6.09
C TYR A 81 17.27 -7.79 7.35
N LYS A 82 18.57 -7.59 7.36
CA LYS A 82 19.29 -6.95 8.47
C LYS A 82 18.76 -5.53 8.71
N ILE A 83 18.64 -4.72 7.65
CA ILE A 83 18.17 -3.33 7.75
C ILE A 83 16.76 -3.29 8.29
N VAL A 84 15.83 -4.06 7.70
CA VAL A 84 14.42 -4.05 8.09
C VAL A 84 14.24 -4.55 9.52
N ARG A 85 14.98 -5.59 9.92
CA ARG A 85 14.98 -6.12 11.30
C ARG A 85 15.44 -5.08 12.31
N GLU A 86 16.53 -4.36 12.03
CA GLU A 86 17.02 -3.29 12.90
C GLU A 86 16.02 -2.15 13.03
N LEU A 87 15.40 -1.72 11.93
CA LEU A 87 14.40 -0.65 11.91
C LEU A 87 13.13 -1.05 12.67
N SER A 88 12.65 -2.26 12.46
CA SER A 88 11.47 -2.80 13.16
C SER A 88 11.72 -2.94 14.68
N ALA A 89 12.90 -3.45 15.05
CA ALA A 89 13.30 -3.57 16.45
C ALA A 89 13.39 -2.19 17.14
N LYS A 90 13.96 -1.18 16.47
CA LYS A 90 14.01 0.19 16.98
C LYS A 90 12.62 0.82 17.17
N ALA A 91 11.69 0.48 16.28
CA ALA A 91 10.31 0.94 16.38
C ALA A 91 9.47 0.14 17.39
N GLY A 92 9.98 -0.97 17.92
CA GLY A 92 9.22 -1.88 18.79
C GLY A 92 8.05 -2.56 18.05
N LYS A 93 8.17 -2.77 16.75
CA LYS A 93 7.12 -3.28 15.86
C LYS A 93 7.51 -4.62 15.25
N PRO A 94 6.51 -5.44 14.84
CA PRO A 94 6.80 -6.70 14.16
C PRO A 94 7.50 -6.47 12.82
N MET A 95 8.38 -7.40 12.45
CA MET A 95 9.08 -7.36 11.18
C MET A 95 8.11 -7.58 10.02
N PRO A 96 8.05 -6.69 9.02
CA PRO A 96 7.22 -6.87 7.85
C PRO A 96 7.79 -7.94 6.91
N ARG A 97 6.94 -8.49 6.04
CA ARG A 97 7.38 -9.34 4.93
C ARG A 97 8.12 -8.50 3.90
N ILE A 98 9.13 -9.08 3.27
CA ILE A 98 9.99 -8.38 2.33
C ILE A 98 9.79 -8.96 0.93
N TYR A 99 9.54 -8.07 -0.02
CA TYR A 99 9.31 -8.38 -1.42
C TYR A 99 10.31 -7.64 -2.31
N ILE A 100 10.72 -8.29 -3.40
CA ILE A 100 11.53 -7.65 -4.44
C ILE A 100 10.77 -7.74 -5.78
N ALA A 101 10.59 -6.59 -6.42
CA ALA A 101 9.97 -6.48 -7.73
C ALA A 101 11.04 -6.49 -8.84
N PRO A 102 10.88 -7.31 -9.89
CA PRO A 102 11.86 -7.45 -10.97
C PRO A 102 11.76 -6.30 -11.98
N THR A 103 11.82 -5.06 -11.50
CA THR A 103 11.79 -3.86 -12.35
C THR A 103 12.99 -2.95 -12.06
N MET A 104 13.51 -2.32 -13.11
CA MET A 104 14.63 -1.38 -13.01
C MET A 104 14.18 0.05 -12.65
N SER A 105 12.88 0.34 -12.71
CA SER A 105 12.36 1.62 -12.21
C SER A 105 12.54 1.70 -10.70
N PRO A 106 13.35 2.65 -10.18
CA PRO A 106 13.67 2.71 -8.75
C PRO A 106 12.43 3.10 -7.95
N ASN A 107 12.00 2.19 -7.06
CA ASN A 107 10.87 2.42 -6.18
C ASN A 107 11.00 1.58 -4.90
N VAL A 108 10.51 2.14 -3.79
CA VAL A 108 10.27 1.43 -2.52
C VAL A 108 8.92 1.86 -2.01
N PHE A 109 8.14 0.93 -1.54
CA PHE A 109 6.90 1.24 -0.84
C PHE A 109 6.65 0.22 0.26
N ALA A 110 5.96 0.65 1.28
CA ALA A 110 5.44 -0.23 2.31
C ALA A 110 3.92 -0.23 2.22
N THR A 111 3.33 -1.39 2.47
CA THR A 111 1.88 -1.60 2.43
C THR A 111 1.45 -2.54 3.53
N GLY A 112 0.16 -2.56 3.83
CA GLY A 112 -0.40 -3.47 4.82
C GLY A 112 -1.49 -2.80 5.64
N ARG A 113 -2.58 -3.49 5.87
CA ARG A 113 -3.74 -2.99 6.63
C ARG A 113 -3.49 -2.80 8.14
N ASN A 114 -2.43 -3.39 8.67
CA ASN A 114 -1.97 -3.23 10.04
C ASN A 114 -0.50 -3.69 10.17
N GLU A 115 0.10 -3.43 11.34
CA GLU A 115 1.49 -3.76 11.64
C GLU A 115 1.83 -5.25 11.47
N ARG A 116 0.88 -6.16 11.74
CA ARG A 116 1.07 -7.61 11.61
C ARG A 116 1.01 -8.12 10.17
N HIS A 117 0.39 -7.35 9.28
CA HIS A 117 0.25 -7.66 7.85
C HIS A 117 1.03 -6.68 7.00
N ALA A 118 2.02 -6.02 7.59
CA ALA A 118 2.91 -5.13 6.89
C ALA A 118 3.80 -5.88 5.89
N ALA A 119 4.03 -5.26 4.76
CA ALA A 119 4.94 -5.73 3.74
C ALA A 119 5.73 -4.54 3.18
N VAL A 120 6.99 -4.77 2.87
CA VAL A 120 7.87 -3.80 2.21
C VAL A 120 8.26 -4.37 0.86
N CYS A 121 8.12 -3.58 -0.17
CA CYS A 121 8.52 -3.94 -1.53
C CYS A 121 9.60 -2.98 -2.02
N CYS A 122 10.74 -3.56 -2.43
CA CYS A 122 11.82 -2.83 -3.09
C CYS A 122 11.92 -3.29 -4.54
N THR A 123 12.22 -2.40 -5.46
CA THR A 123 12.53 -2.79 -6.84
C THR A 123 14.01 -3.14 -6.98
N GLN A 124 14.35 -3.98 -7.97
CA GLN A 124 15.74 -4.26 -8.30
C GLN A 124 16.51 -2.98 -8.64
N GLY A 125 15.86 -2.04 -9.34
CA GLY A 125 16.48 -0.77 -9.72
C GLY A 125 16.94 0.05 -8.53
N ILE A 126 16.14 0.16 -7.45
CA ILE A 126 16.57 0.93 -6.28
C ILE A 126 17.67 0.22 -5.49
N LEU A 127 17.63 -1.11 -5.43
CA LEU A 127 18.66 -1.90 -4.75
C LEU A 127 20.02 -1.82 -5.46
N GLN A 128 20.04 -1.59 -6.77
CA GLN A 128 21.26 -1.37 -7.54
C GLN A 128 21.75 0.08 -7.48
N MET A 129 20.84 1.02 -7.30
CA MET A 129 21.12 2.46 -7.31
C MET A 129 21.65 2.97 -5.98
N LEU A 130 21.10 2.49 -4.88
CA LEU A 130 21.38 2.99 -3.54
C LEU A 130 22.33 2.09 -2.75
N ASN A 131 23.19 2.72 -1.98
CA ASN A 131 24.02 2.01 -1.01
C ASN A 131 23.21 1.64 0.26
N GLU A 132 23.79 0.80 1.13
CA GLU A 132 23.14 0.30 2.35
C GLU A 132 22.59 1.44 3.25
N ARG A 133 23.32 2.54 3.37
CA ARG A 133 22.94 3.68 4.21
C ARG A 133 21.73 4.42 3.63
N GLU A 134 21.71 4.59 2.32
CA GLU A 134 20.63 5.26 1.59
C GLU A 134 19.36 4.40 1.62
N ILE A 135 19.47 3.09 1.35
CA ILE A 135 18.35 2.14 1.46
C ILE A 135 17.78 2.15 2.87
N ARG A 136 18.63 2.18 3.91
CA ARG A 136 18.18 2.28 5.30
C ARG A 136 17.38 3.55 5.57
N GLY A 137 17.77 4.68 5.00
CA GLY A 137 17.05 5.95 5.12
C GLY A 137 15.66 5.87 4.47
N VAL A 138 15.58 5.38 3.25
CA VAL A 138 14.31 5.23 2.52
C VAL A 138 13.39 4.22 3.20
N LEU A 139 13.88 3.05 3.57
CA LEU A 139 13.11 2.04 4.28
C LEU A 139 12.62 2.52 5.64
N GLY A 140 13.45 3.29 6.35
CA GLY A 140 13.03 3.90 7.62
C GLY A 140 11.86 4.85 7.44
N HIS A 141 11.86 5.64 6.37
CA HIS A 141 10.77 6.54 6.02
C HIS A 141 9.48 5.77 5.70
N GLU A 142 9.56 4.78 4.81
CA GLU A 142 8.40 3.97 4.40
C GLU A 142 7.80 3.15 5.57
N LEU A 143 8.64 2.57 6.42
CA LEU A 143 8.19 1.83 7.59
C LEU A 143 7.49 2.71 8.61
N MET A 144 7.90 3.97 8.75
CA MET A 144 7.22 4.92 9.64
C MET A 144 5.78 5.18 9.20
N HIS A 145 5.51 5.24 7.89
CA HIS A 145 4.15 5.36 7.36
C HIS A 145 3.28 4.15 7.75
N VAL A 146 3.83 2.94 7.64
CA VAL A 146 3.12 1.72 8.07
C VAL A 146 2.80 1.75 9.57
N TYR A 147 3.78 2.11 10.38
CA TYR A 147 3.64 2.06 11.84
C TYR A 147 2.81 3.20 12.42
N ASN A 148 2.71 4.32 11.72
CA ASN A 148 1.85 5.45 12.08
C ASN A 148 0.43 5.36 11.49
N HIS A 149 0.08 4.25 10.79
CA HIS A 149 -1.20 4.09 10.07
C HIS A 149 -1.48 5.19 9.05
N ASP A 150 -0.43 5.77 8.46
CA ASP A 150 -0.52 6.82 7.43
C ASP A 150 -0.65 6.24 6.02
N ILE A 151 -0.88 4.92 5.91
CA ILE A 151 -1.05 4.22 4.64
C ILE A 151 -2.54 4.21 4.29
N LEU A 152 -2.99 5.27 3.68
CA LEU A 152 -4.28 5.34 2.98
C LEU A 152 -4.14 6.14 1.69
#